data_bd84571d4d9f875f49e54ffa76faa1dc
#
_entry.id   bd84571d4d9f875f49e54ffa76faa1dc
#
_cell.length_a   1.000
_cell.length_b   1.000
_cell.length_c   1.000
_cell.angle_alpha   90.00
_cell.angle_beta   90.00
_cell.angle_gamma   90.00
#
_symmetry.space_group_name_H-M   'P 1'
#
loop_
_entity.id
_entity.type
_entity.pdbx_description
1 polymer ?
#
loop_
_entity_poly.entity_id
_entity_poly.type
_entity_poly.pdbx_seq_one_letter_code
_entity_poly.pdbx_strand_id
1 'polypeptide(L)'
;MKKWLLLAGAIISEVAGSLALQAGQDHPAWYILVAIGYVGAFTLLALVLREGMALGVAYGIWGAMGVALTALLAALLFGQPLTGVMILGLALIIGGVLTVELGSQAAQRKKEASI
;
A
#
# COMPACT_ATOMS: atom_id res chain seq x y z
N MET A 1 12.65 12.50 -1.01
CA MET A 1 11.27 13.05 -1.09
C MET A 1 10.49 12.52 -2.28
N LYS A 2 11.11 12.49 -3.48
CA LYS A 2 10.42 12.01 -4.68
C LYS A 2 9.94 10.57 -4.55
N LYS A 3 10.77 9.68 -4.01
CA LYS A 3 10.40 8.27 -3.84
C LYS A 3 9.20 8.08 -2.93
N TRP A 4 9.07 8.90 -1.89
CA TRP A 4 7.92 8.81 -0.98
C TRP A 4 6.64 9.32 -1.63
N LEU A 5 6.73 10.35 -2.48
CA LEU A 5 5.59 10.83 -3.25
C LEU A 5 5.13 9.79 -4.27
N LEU A 6 6.08 9.12 -4.93
CA LEU A 6 5.77 8.04 -5.87
C LEU A 6 5.12 6.86 -5.14
N LEU A 7 5.61 6.52 -3.96
CA LEU A 7 5.03 5.44 -3.16
C LEU A 7 3.61 5.79 -2.72
N ALA A 8 3.39 7.03 -2.27
CA ALA A 8 2.04 7.49 -1.92
C ALA A 8 1.10 7.39 -3.11
N GLY A 9 1.56 7.79 -4.30
CA GLY A 9 0.78 7.65 -5.53
C GLY A 9 0.47 6.20 -5.86
N ALA A 10 1.42 5.29 -5.66
CA ALA A 10 1.22 3.86 -5.88
C ALA A 10 0.14 3.31 -4.92
N ILE A 11 0.19 3.72 -3.67
CA ILE A 11 -0.80 3.30 -2.66
C ILE A 11 -2.19 3.83 -3.04
N ILE A 12 -2.29 5.10 -3.39
CA ILE A 12 -3.57 5.72 -3.76
C ILE A 12 -4.15 5.04 -5.00
N SER A 13 -3.32 4.77 -6.01
CA SER A 13 -3.76 4.11 -7.24
C SER A 13 -4.26 2.69 -6.96
N GLU A 14 -3.56 1.96 -6.11
CA GLU A 14 -3.94 0.60 -5.74
C GLU A 14 -5.25 0.59 -4.96
N VAL A 15 -5.40 1.50 -3.99
CA VAL A 15 -6.62 1.62 -3.20
C VAL A 15 -7.80 1.98 -4.11
N ALA A 16 -7.62 2.92 -5.03
CA ALA A 16 -8.67 3.29 -5.98
C ALA A 16 -9.07 2.10 -6.84
N GLY A 17 -8.10 1.31 -7.33
CA GLY A 17 -8.37 0.09 -8.09
C GLY A 17 -9.13 -0.94 -7.28
N SER A 18 -8.74 -1.14 -6.03
CA SER A 18 -9.38 -2.11 -5.14
C SER A 18 -10.82 -1.71 -4.81
N LEU A 19 -11.06 -0.43 -4.55
CA LEU A 19 -12.42 0.06 -4.29
C LEU A 19 -13.29 -0.02 -5.55
N ALA A 20 -12.70 0.26 -6.72
CA ALA A 20 -13.41 0.13 -8.00
C ALA A 20 -13.76 -1.34 -8.28
N LEU A 21 -12.90 -2.28 -7.89
CA LEU A 21 -13.18 -3.70 -8.03
C LEU A 21 -14.43 -4.09 -7.23
N GLN A 22 -14.55 -3.58 -6.02
CA GLN A 22 -15.73 -3.83 -5.19
C GLN A 22 -16.98 -3.18 -5.79
N ALA A 23 -16.87 -1.94 -6.23
CA ALA A 23 -18.00 -1.24 -6.89
C ALA A 23 -18.41 -1.93 -8.18
N GLY A 24 -17.46 -2.56 -8.88
CA GLY A 24 -17.70 -3.24 -10.14
C GLY A 24 -18.52 -4.52 -10.04
N GLN A 25 -18.74 -5.03 -8.83
CA GLN A 25 -19.60 -6.21 -8.65
C GLN A 25 -21.02 -5.94 -9.12
N ASP A 26 -21.49 -4.71 -8.96
CA ASP A 26 -22.83 -4.31 -9.41
C ASP A 26 -22.82 -3.57 -10.74
N HIS A 27 -21.69 -2.93 -11.09
CA HIS A 27 -21.56 -2.08 -12.28
C HIS A 27 -20.23 -2.37 -12.99
N PRO A 28 -20.22 -3.25 -14.01
CA PRO A 28 -18.97 -3.68 -14.67
C PRO A 28 -18.11 -2.55 -15.26
N ALA A 29 -18.70 -1.37 -15.51
CA ALA A 29 -17.94 -0.22 -16.03
C ALA A 29 -16.80 0.18 -15.08
N TRP A 30 -16.91 -0.11 -13.79
CA TRP A 30 -15.87 0.18 -12.82
C TRP A 30 -14.57 -0.61 -13.06
N TYR A 31 -14.64 -1.72 -13.83
CA TYR A 31 -13.44 -2.51 -14.11
C TYR A 31 -12.44 -1.77 -14.98
N ILE A 32 -12.86 -0.74 -15.71
CA ILE A 32 -11.94 0.15 -16.43
C ILE A 32 -11.05 0.88 -15.42
N LEU A 33 -11.63 1.40 -14.36
CA LEU A 33 -10.88 2.07 -13.30
C LEU A 33 -10.00 1.09 -12.54
N VAL A 34 -10.44 -0.16 -12.37
CA VAL A 34 -9.61 -1.21 -11.77
C VAL A 34 -8.32 -1.39 -12.57
N ALA A 35 -8.44 -1.52 -13.89
CA ALA A 35 -7.28 -1.71 -14.76
C ALA A 35 -6.34 -0.50 -14.69
N ILE A 36 -6.89 0.71 -14.78
CA ILE A 36 -6.09 1.94 -14.72
C ILE A 36 -5.40 2.06 -13.37
N GLY A 37 -6.14 1.79 -12.28
CA GLY A 37 -5.61 1.90 -10.93
C GLY A 37 -4.46 0.94 -10.67
N TYR A 38 -4.62 -0.33 -11.06
CA TYR A 38 -3.57 -1.32 -10.81
C TYR A 38 -2.37 -1.15 -11.73
N VAL A 39 -2.57 -0.83 -13.00
CA VAL A 39 -1.46 -0.54 -13.92
C VAL A 39 -0.68 0.67 -13.39
N GLY A 40 -1.39 1.72 -12.96
CA GLY A 40 -0.75 2.89 -12.38
C GLY A 40 0.02 2.56 -11.11
N ALA A 41 -0.58 1.73 -10.24
CA ALA A 41 0.06 1.33 -8.98
C ALA A 41 1.38 0.60 -9.22
N PHE A 42 1.38 -0.39 -10.11
CA PHE A 42 2.59 -1.15 -10.41
C PHE A 42 3.64 -0.31 -11.12
N THR A 43 3.21 0.60 -12.00
CA THR A 43 4.13 1.51 -12.68
C THR A 43 4.81 2.43 -11.67
N LEU A 44 4.04 3.03 -10.77
CA LEU A 44 4.58 3.91 -9.74
C LEU A 44 5.49 3.16 -8.77
N LEU A 45 5.12 1.92 -8.41
CA LEU A 45 5.95 1.09 -7.56
C LEU A 45 7.31 0.80 -8.22
N ALA A 46 7.30 0.49 -9.52
CA ALA A 46 8.54 0.30 -10.26
C ALA A 46 9.41 1.54 -10.23
N LEU A 47 8.81 2.73 -10.37
CA LEU A 47 9.53 3.98 -10.28
C LEU A 47 10.12 4.22 -8.89
N VAL A 48 9.39 3.84 -7.84
CA VAL A 48 9.89 3.91 -6.46
C VAL A 48 11.15 3.08 -6.30
N LEU A 49 11.16 1.87 -6.84
CA LEU A 49 12.32 0.99 -6.77
C LEU A 49 13.50 1.56 -7.55
N ARG A 50 13.23 2.20 -8.69
CA ARG A 50 14.27 2.87 -9.47
C ARG A 50 14.89 4.05 -8.74
N GLU A 51 14.14 4.70 -7.85
CA GLU A 51 14.65 5.80 -7.03
C GLU A 51 15.50 5.33 -5.86
N GLY A 52 15.67 4.03 -5.70
CA GLY A 52 16.60 3.46 -4.73
C GLY A 52 15.99 3.03 -3.41
N MET A 53 14.66 3.00 -3.30
CA MET A 53 14.03 2.50 -2.07
C MET A 53 14.26 1.00 -1.95
N ALA A 54 14.55 0.53 -0.73
CA ALA A 54 14.76 -0.89 -0.47
C ALA A 54 13.49 -1.68 -0.81
N LEU A 55 13.67 -2.84 -1.42
CA LEU A 55 12.57 -3.67 -1.90
C LEU A 55 11.57 -4.02 -0.78
N GLY A 56 12.09 -4.45 0.37
CA GLY A 56 11.23 -4.82 1.50
C GLY A 56 10.41 -3.65 2.03
N VAL A 57 11.02 -2.46 2.07
CA VAL A 57 10.32 -1.24 2.52
C VAL A 57 9.24 -0.86 1.53
N ALA A 58 9.57 -0.81 0.23
CA ALA A 58 8.60 -0.41 -0.80
C ALA A 58 7.42 -1.36 -0.84
N TYR A 59 7.66 -2.65 -0.95
CA TYR A 59 6.59 -3.66 -0.99
C TYR A 59 5.83 -3.74 0.31
N GLY A 60 6.54 -3.70 1.44
CA GLY A 60 5.90 -3.80 2.76
C GLY A 60 4.94 -2.65 3.02
N ILE A 61 5.38 -1.43 2.78
CA ILE A 61 4.55 -0.24 3.01
C ILE A 61 3.41 -0.19 2.00
N TRP A 62 3.71 -0.42 0.72
CA TRP A 62 2.70 -0.41 -0.33
C TRP A 62 1.60 -1.43 -0.05
N GLY A 63 1.98 -2.68 0.21
CA GLY A 63 1.02 -3.74 0.46
C GLY A 63 0.20 -3.52 1.73
N ALA A 64 0.88 -3.17 2.83
CA ALA A 64 0.22 -2.99 4.12
C ALA A 64 -0.70 -1.77 4.13
N MET A 65 -0.23 -0.64 3.62
CA MET A 65 -1.04 0.57 3.58
C MET A 65 -2.18 0.45 2.58
N GLY A 66 -1.94 -0.23 1.45
CA GLY A 66 -2.99 -0.47 0.48
C GLY A 66 -4.13 -1.29 1.08
N VAL A 67 -3.81 -2.37 1.76
CA VAL A 67 -4.82 -3.21 2.43
C VAL A 67 -5.54 -2.45 3.54
N ALA A 68 -4.79 -1.76 4.40
CA ALA A 68 -5.37 -1.02 5.51
C ALA A 68 -6.32 0.08 5.04
N LEU A 69 -5.87 0.89 4.07
CA LEU A 69 -6.70 1.98 3.54
C LEU A 69 -7.91 1.43 2.80
N THR A 70 -7.76 0.37 2.01
CA THR A 70 -8.88 -0.25 1.31
C THR A 70 -9.93 -0.74 2.30
N ALA A 71 -9.50 -1.41 3.39
CA ALA A 71 -10.43 -1.90 4.40
C ALA A 71 -11.19 -0.76 5.09
N LEU A 72 -10.47 0.30 5.46
CA LEU A 72 -11.09 1.45 6.13
C LEU A 72 -12.05 2.19 5.21
N LEU A 73 -11.65 2.42 3.96
CA LEU A 73 -12.51 3.13 3.01
C LEU A 73 -13.70 2.27 2.59
N ALA A 74 -13.53 0.96 2.47
CA ALA A 74 -14.64 0.07 2.17
C ALA A 74 -15.67 0.09 3.30
N ALA A 75 -15.23 0.17 4.55
CA ALA A 75 -16.14 0.31 5.68
C ALA A 75 -16.94 1.61 5.61
N LEU A 76 -16.28 2.71 5.21
CA LEU A 76 -16.93 4.01 5.11
C LEU A 76 -17.83 4.14 3.90
N LEU A 77 -17.37 3.66 2.73
CA LEU A 77 -18.06 3.88 1.45
C LEU A 77 -19.14 2.83 1.18
N PHE A 78 -18.89 1.59 1.57
CA PHE A 78 -19.79 0.47 1.26
C PHE A 78 -20.48 -0.10 2.50
N GLY A 79 -20.26 0.50 3.67
CA GLY A 79 -20.88 0.05 4.89
C GLY A 79 -20.42 -1.32 5.37
N GLN A 80 -19.25 -1.78 4.93
CA GLN A 80 -18.74 -3.06 5.39
C GLN A 80 -18.31 -2.98 6.86
N PRO A 81 -18.73 -3.92 7.70
CA PRO A 81 -18.38 -3.87 9.13
C PRO A 81 -16.91 -4.21 9.34
N LEU A 82 -16.27 -3.48 10.25
CA LEU A 82 -14.94 -3.81 10.73
C LEU A 82 -15.09 -4.74 11.92
N THR A 83 -14.78 -6.01 11.72
CA THR A 83 -14.85 -7.01 12.78
C THR A 83 -13.65 -6.91 13.71
N GLY A 84 -13.76 -7.55 14.89
CA GLY A 84 -12.61 -7.61 15.81
C GLY A 84 -11.39 -8.28 15.18
N VAL A 85 -11.62 -9.32 14.35
CA VAL A 85 -10.55 -10.00 13.63
C VAL A 85 -9.87 -9.04 12.64
N MET A 86 -10.64 -8.23 11.92
CA MET A 86 -10.11 -7.24 11.00
C MET A 86 -9.27 -6.19 11.72
N ILE A 87 -9.71 -5.72 12.87
CA ILE A 87 -8.97 -4.75 13.67
C ILE A 87 -7.66 -5.36 14.14
N LEU A 88 -7.67 -6.62 14.57
CA LEU A 88 -6.45 -7.31 14.95
C LEU A 88 -5.50 -7.42 13.76
N GLY A 89 -6.02 -7.76 12.58
CA GLY A 89 -5.22 -7.83 11.35
C GLY A 89 -4.59 -6.50 11.00
N LEU A 90 -5.35 -5.41 11.11
CA LEU A 90 -4.84 -4.06 10.85
C LEU A 90 -3.73 -3.70 11.83
N ALA A 91 -3.89 -4.05 13.11
CA ALA A 91 -2.86 -3.82 14.12
C ALA A 91 -1.58 -4.59 13.78
N LEU A 92 -1.70 -5.84 13.35
CA LEU A 92 -0.56 -6.65 12.94
C LEU A 92 0.14 -6.06 11.70
N ILE A 93 -0.64 -5.56 10.75
CA ILE A 93 -0.10 -4.90 9.55
C ILE A 93 0.70 -3.68 9.93
N ILE A 94 0.15 -2.82 10.79
CA ILE A 94 0.84 -1.61 11.25
C ILE A 94 2.13 -1.99 11.98
N GLY A 95 2.07 -2.98 12.87
CA GLY A 95 3.26 -3.46 13.58
C GLY A 95 4.31 -4.00 12.63
N GLY A 96 3.89 -4.73 11.60
CA GLY A 96 4.80 -5.26 10.57
C GLY A 96 5.48 -4.16 9.78
N VAL A 97 4.73 -3.14 9.37
CA VAL A 97 5.29 -1.99 8.63
C VAL A 97 6.31 -1.25 9.47
N LEU A 98 5.99 -1.00 10.74
CA LEU A 98 6.93 -0.34 11.64
C LEU A 98 8.20 -1.16 11.82
N THR A 99 8.07 -2.48 11.97
CA THR A 99 9.20 -3.36 12.12
C THR A 99 10.12 -3.33 10.88
N VAL A 100 9.53 -3.40 9.70
CA VAL A 100 10.28 -3.37 8.45
C VAL A 100 10.99 -2.03 8.28
N GLU A 101 10.30 -0.92 8.55
CA GLU A 101 10.88 0.41 8.40
C GLU A 101 12.03 0.63 9.39
N LEU A 102 11.82 0.29 10.65
CA LEU A 102 12.87 0.45 11.67
C LEU A 102 14.05 -0.47 11.39
N GLY A 103 13.78 -1.70 10.94
CA GLY A 103 14.85 -2.63 10.56
C GLY A 103 15.66 -2.12 9.38
N SER A 104 15.00 -1.52 8.39
CA SER A 104 15.68 -0.95 7.23
C SER A 104 16.55 0.22 7.63
N GLN A 105 16.05 1.11 8.49
CA GLN A 105 16.84 2.24 8.98
C GLN A 105 18.05 1.78 9.78
N ALA A 106 17.88 0.76 10.63
CA ALA A 106 18.98 0.21 11.41
C ALA A 106 20.05 -0.43 10.52
N ALA A 107 19.62 -1.16 9.48
CA ALA A 107 20.54 -1.78 8.53
C ALA A 107 21.34 -0.72 7.76
N GLN A 108 20.67 0.37 7.37
CA GLN A 108 21.32 1.46 6.65
C GLN A 108 22.33 2.20 7.51
N ARG A 109 22.00 2.46 8.78
CA ARG A 109 22.94 3.08 9.72
C ARG A 109 24.16 2.19 9.96
N LYS A 110 23.96 0.88 10.09
CA LYS A 110 25.04 -0.08 10.26
C LYS A 110 25.95 -0.10 9.04
N LYS A 111 25.38 -0.04 7.85
CA LYS A 111 26.13 0.00 6.59
C LYS A 111 26.97 1.27 6.51
N GLU A 112 26.41 2.41 6.87
CA GLU A 112 27.12 3.70 6.86
C GLU A 112 28.27 3.69 7.88
N ALA A 113 28.06 3.10 9.06
CA ALA A 113 29.06 3.02 10.10
C ALA A 113 30.25 2.14 9.72
N SER A 114 30.05 1.19 8.81
CA SER A 114 31.10 0.26 8.38
C SER A 114 31.95 0.81 7.24
N ILE A 115 31.61 1.96 6.68
CA ILE A 115 32.38 2.63 5.65
C ILE A 115 33.44 3.52 6.31
#